data_f4f3e8f20148a25fc32ce30e2380121a
#
_entry.id   f4f3e8f20148a25fc32ce30e2380121a
#
_cell.length_a   1.000
_cell.length_b   1.000
_cell.length_c   1.000
_cell.angle_alpha   90.00
_cell.angle_beta   90.00
_cell.angle_gamma   90.00
#
_symmetry.space_group_name_H-M   'P 1'
#
loop_
_entity.id
_entity.type
_entity.pdbx_description
1 polymer ?
#
loop_
_entity_poly.entity_id
_entity_poly.type
_entity_poly.pdbx_seq_one_letter_code
_entity_poly.pdbx_strand_id
1 'polypeptide(L)'
;MRWVGPTTLVVLGLFTTGWSSSWDSIRAAARDIQSIQAAFTQEKHLQILARPLQSHGRLIFAAPDRLRWEYQAPLPSVLLMDEGRIQRFVKTGDSWTEDASAALPAMSFVMQEIGRWMNGRFDDNPDFEARLEPGGKIVLTPRQAALATVIQKIVLQLAETPGVIDSVNVYEDDHNFTQLHFNEVAVNQPIDPALFKHHS
;
A
#
# COMPACT_ATOMS: atom_id res chain seq x y z
N MET A 1 -21.59 -25.34 65.95
CA MET A 1 -22.12 -25.73 64.66
C MET A 1 -21.78 -24.59 63.68
N ARG A 2 -20.64 -24.68 62.91
CA ARG A 2 -20.17 -23.63 62.03
C ARG A 2 -20.50 -24.06 60.60
N TRP A 3 -21.36 -23.29 59.93
CA TRP A 3 -21.71 -23.48 58.54
C TRP A 3 -20.65 -22.79 57.65
N VAL A 4 -19.97 -23.54 56.77
CA VAL A 4 -19.08 -23.04 55.77
C VAL A 4 -19.83 -23.10 54.44
N GLY A 5 -20.19 -21.94 53.91
CA GLY A 5 -20.82 -21.84 52.59
C GLY A 5 -19.79 -21.99 51.45
N PRO A 6 -20.15 -22.52 50.29
CA PRO A 6 -19.25 -22.68 49.18
C PRO A 6 -18.99 -21.33 48.47
N THR A 7 -17.73 -20.96 48.39
CA THR A 7 -17.28 -19.80 47.59
C THR A 7 -17.26 -20.20 46.12
N THR A 8 -18.22 -19.71 45.35
CA THR A 8 -18.24 -19.91 43.91
C THR A 8 -17.21 -18.97 43.23
N LEU A 9 -16.15 -19.53 42.73
CA LEU A 9 -15.14 -18.81 41.97
C LEU A 9 -15.68 -18.59 40.53
N VAL A 10 -16.10 -17.36 40.19
CA VAL A 10 -16.46 -16.97 38.83
C VAL A 10 -15.17 -16.66 38.07
N VAL A 11 -14.75 -17.58 37.23
CA VAL A 11 -13.65 -17.34 36.28
C VAL A 11 -14.22 -16.52 35.11
N LEU A 12 -13.94 -15.23 35.11
CA LEU A 12 -14.22 -14.33 33.96
C LEU A 12 -13.22 -14.64 32.85
N GLY A 13 -13.61 -15.47 31.92
CA GLY A 13 -12.83 -15.71 30.67
C GLY A 13 -12.80 -14.43 29.83
N LEU A 14 -11.65 -13.78 29.78
CA LEU A 14 -11.38 -12.73 28.82
C LEU A 14 -11.28 -13.37 27.42
N PHE A 15 -12.39 -13.38 26.69
CA PHE A 15 -12.36 -13.67 25.26
C PHE A 15 -11.68 -12.49 24.57
N THR A 16 -10.38 -12.58 24.33
CA THR A 16 -9.70 -11.73 23.34
C THR A 16 -10.22 -12.18 21.98
N THR A 17 -11.20 -11.48 21.42
CA THR A 17 -11.58 -11.61 20.02
C THR A 17 -10.43 -11.01 19.19
N GLY A 18 -9.38 -11.80 18.99
CA GLY A 18 -8.38 -11.48 17.99
C GLY A 18 -9.09 -11.45 16.63
N TRP A 19 -9.08 -10.31 15.99
CA TRP A 19 -9.56 -10.19 14.61
C TRP A 19 -8.73 -11.15 13.74
N SER A 20 -9.35 -12.26 13.36
CA SER A 20 -8.77 -13.14 12.36
C SER A 20 -8.95 -12.45 11.02
N SER A 21 -7.88 -11.82 10.52
CA SER A 21 -7.87 -11.26 9.18
C SER A 21 -8.10 -12.41 8.19
N SER A 22 -9.09 -12.27 7.33
CA SER A 22 -9.35 -13.16 6.20
C SER A 22 -9.41 -12.34 4.93
N TRP A 23 -9.21 -12.98 3.77
CA TRP A 23 -9.34 -12.29 2.49
C TRP A 23 -10.72 -11.65 2.33
N ASP A 24 -11.77 -12.30 2.79
CA ASP A 24 -13.13 -11.77 2.74
C ASP A 24 -13.32 -10.54 3.62
N SER A 25 -12.74 -10.54 4.83
CA SER A 25 -12.80 -9.38 5.71
C SER A 25 -12.02 -8.19 5.15
N ILE A 26 -10.86 -8.43 4.54
CA ILE A 26 -10.05 -7.39 3.88
C ILE A 26 -10.83 -6.80 2.70
N ARG A 27 -11.40 -7.65 1.82
CA ARG A 27 -12.21 -7.19 0.69
C ARG A 27 -13.47 -6.44 1.12
N ALA A 28 -14.12 -6.90 2.19
CA ALA A 28 -15.29 -6.21 2.73
C ALA A 28 -14.92 -4.80 3.23
N ALA A 29 -13.85 -4.69 4.01
CA ALA A 29 -13.37 -3.40 4.50
C ALA A 29 -12.96 -2.46 3.37
N ALA A 30 -12.28 -2.96 2.34
CA ALA A 30 -11.87 -2.16 1.18
C ALA A 30 -13.06 -1.61 0.37
N ARG A 31 -14.20 -2.33 0.31
CA ARG A 31 -15.42 -1.85 -0.38
C ARG A 31 -16.04 -0.61 0.27
N ASP A 32 -15.83 -0.42 1.56
CA ASP A 32 -16.35 0.74 2.29
C ASP A 32 -15.45 1.97 2.10
N ILE A 33 -14.27 1.79 1.48
CA ILE A 33 -13.33 2.87 1.21
C ILE A 33 -13.62 3.46 -0.18
N GLN A 34 -14.10 4.70 -0.19
CA GLN A 34 -14.34 5.47 -1.41
C GLN A 34 -13.14 6.34 -1.77
N SER A 35 -12.34 6.74 -0.78
CA SER A 35 -11.15 7.54 -0.99
C SER A 35 -10.12 7.36 0.11
N ILE A 36 -8.85 7.51 -0.26
CA ILE A 36 -7.71 7.57 0.66
C ILE A 36 -6.84 8.76 0.27
N GLN A 37 -6.44 9.55 1.24
CA GLN A 37 -5.36 10.52 1.12
C GLN A 37 -4.33 10.21 2.20
N ALA A 38 -3.06 10.15 1.81
CA ALA A 38 -1.96 9.86 2.74
C ALA A 38 -0.71 10.62 2.34
N ALA A 39 0.11 11.00 3.31
CA ALA A 39 1.50 11.28 3.06
C ALA A 39 2.29 9.95 3.04
N PHE A 40 3.40 9.91 2.33
CA PHE A 40 4.30 8.76 2.39
C PHE A 40 5.76 9.20 2.53
N THR A 41 6.54 8.35 3.18
CA THR A 41 7.99 8.34 3.12
C THR A 41 8.45 7.06 2.43
N GLN A 42 9.45 7.18 1.55
CA GLN A 42 10.05 6.06 0.86
C GLN A 42 11.55 6.04 1.13
N GLU A 43 12.07 4.89 1.48
CA GLU A 43 13.50 4.63 1.60
C GLU A 43 13.90 3.52 0.64
N LYS A 44 14.82 3.83 -0.28
CA LYS A 44 15.42 2.80 -1.15
C LYS A 44 16.80 2.44 -0.63
N HIS A 45 16.90 1.21 -0.13
CA HIS A 45 18.13 0.59 0.34
C HIS A 45 18.83 -0.10 -0.83
N LEU A 46 20.08 0.31 -1.08
CA LEU A 46 20.92 -0.30 -2.09
C LEU A 46 22.24 -0.70 -1.43
N GLN A 47 22.68 -1.94 -1.65
CA GLN A 47 23.89 -2.49 -1.04
C GLN A 47 25.15 -1.63 -1.27
N ILE A 48 25.20 -0.93 -2.40
CA ILE A 48 26.34 -0.06 -2.75
C ILE A 48 26.32 1.29 -2.03
N LEU A 49 25.24 1.64 -1.33
CA LEU A 49 25.09 2.93 -0.67
C LEU A 49 25.19 2.78 0.85
N ALA A 50 25.93 3.68 1.49
CA ALA A 50 26.05 3.70 2.95
C ALA A 50 24.77 4.20 3.66
N ARG A 51 23.86 4.86 2.94
CA ARG A 51 22.58 5.37 3.45
C ARG A 51 21.49 5.18 2.38
N PRO A 52 20.24 4.92 2.79
CA PRO A 52 19.14 4.81 1.83
C PRO A 52 18.88 6.13 1.10
N LEU A 53 18.37 6.02 -0.11
CA LEU A 53 17.79 7.16 -0.83
C LEU A 53 16.40 7.42 -0.28
N GLN A 54 16.20 8.63 0.24
CA GLN A 54 14.92 9.04 0.81
C GLN A 54 14.11 9.86 -0.18
N SER A 55 12.82 9.59 -0.23
CA SER A 55 11.83 10.38 -0.97
C SER A 55 10.58 10.53 -0.11
N HIS A 56 9.81 11.58 -0.33
CA HIS A 56 8.52 11.77 0.31
C HIS A 56 7.51 12.38 -0.66
N GLY A 57 6.26 12.17 -0.34
CA GLY A 57 5.20 12.64 -1.21
C GLY A 57 3.81 12.35 -0.67
N ARG A 58 2.83 12.31 -1.58
CA ARG A 58 1.43 12.13 -1.27
C ARG A 58 0.82 11.07 -2.18
N LEU A 59 -0.08 10.28 -1.62
CA LEU A 59 -0.95 9.35 -2.29
C LEU A 59 -2.39 9.85 -2.18
N ILE A 60 -3.11 9.89 -3.31
CA ILE A 60 -4.54 10.16 -3.36
C ILE A 60 -5.17 9.07 -4.20
N PHE A 61 -6.09 8.33 -3.58
CA PHE A 61 -6.87 7.28 -4.25
C PHE A 61 -8.35 7.63 -4.19
N ALA A 62 -9.06 7.41 -5.29
CA ALA A 62 -10.51 7.44 -5.34
C ALA A 62 -11.01 6.21 -6.09
N ALA A 63 -11.86 5.43 -5.42
CA ALA A 63 -12.43 4.21 -5.97
C ALA A 63 -13.21 4.47 -7.25
N PRO A 64 -13.23 3.52 -8.20
CA PRO A 64 -12.54 2.23 -8.09
C PRO A 64 -11.09 2.25 -8.59
N ASP A 65 -10.66 3.22 -9.42
CA ASP A 65 -9.45 3.10 -10.23
C ASP A 65 -8.72 4.43 -10.50
N ARG A 66 -9.00 5.47 -9.72
CA ARG A 66 -8.27 6.72 -9.82
C ARG A 66 -7.20 6.82 -8.76
N LEU A 67 -5.96 7.11 -9.18
CA LEU A 67 -4.79 7.19 -8.31
C LEU A 67 -3.89 8.34 -8.74
N ARG A 68 -3.48 9.17 -7.77
CA ARG A 68 -2.42 10.15 -7.89
C ARG A 68 -1.31 9.78 -6.91
N TRP A 69 -0.12 9.54 -7.46
CA TRP A 69 1.08 9.31 -6.70
C TRP A 69 2.06 10.46 -6.96
N GLU A 70 2.29 11.28 -5.99
CA GLU A 70 3.08 12.49 -6.13
C GLU A 70 4.32 12.44 -5.26
N TYR A 71 5.51 12.46 -5.88
CA TYR A 71 6.76 12.72 -5.20
C TYR A 71 6.96 14.24 -5.09
N GLN A 72 7.25 14.72 -3.88
CA GLN A 72 7.50 16.12 -3.58
C GLN A 72 9.00 16.41 -3.48
N ALA A 73 9.77 15.44 -2.97
CA ALA A 73 11.22 15.52 -2.89
C ALA A 73 11.86 14.13 -2.99
N PRO A 74 13.13 14.05 -3.43
CA PRO A 74 13.99 15.15 -3.91
C PRO A 74 13.67 15.59 -5.35
N LEU A 75 13.00 14.74 -6.15
CA LEU A 75 12.67 15.00 -7.54
C LEU A 75 11.14 15.04 -7.71
N PRO A 76 10.54 16.25 -7.81
CA PRO A 76 9.10 16.36 -7.94
C PRO A 76 8.60 15.69 -9.21
N SER A 77 7.67 14.75 -9.04
CA SER A 77 7.02 14.04 -10.14
C SER A 77 5.63 13.55 -9.73
N VAL A 78 4.76 13.37 -10.69
CA VAL A 78 3.39 12.91 -10.48
C VAL A 78 3.10 11.77 -11.45
N LEU A 79 2.58 10.66 -10.90
CA LEU A 79 1.96 9.60 -11.66
C LEU A 79 0.45 9.69 -11.45
N LEU A 80 -0.29 9.71 -12.54
CA LEU A 80 -1.74 9.72 -12.54
C LEU A 80 -2.26 8.43 -13.16
N MET A 81 -3.24 7.81 -12.52
CA MET A 81 -4.05 6.76 -13.11
C MET A 81 -5.51 7.21 -13.07
N ASP A 82 -6.17 7.25 -14.22
CA ASP A 82 -7.56 7.60 -14.36
C ASP A 82 -8.16 6.72 -15.46
N GLU A 83 -9.19 5.94 -15.13
CA GLU A 83 -9.86 4.99 -16.03
C GLU A 83 -8.87 4.07 -16.81
N GLY A 84 -7.85 3.59 -16.11
CA GLY A 84 -6.82 2.70 -16.68
C GLY A 84 -5.74 3.41 -17.52
N ARG A 85 -5.88 4.70 -17.80
CA ARG A 85 -4.83 5.51 -18.43
C ARG A 85 -3.81 5.93 -17.39
N ILE A 86 -2.54 5.69 -17.68
CA ILE A 86 -1.44 6.07 -16.78
C ILE A 86 -0.56 7.11 -17.49
N GLN A 87 -0.28 8.20 -16.79
CA GLN A 87 0.57 9.29 -17.24
C GLN A 87 1.58 9.63 -16.14
N ARG A 88 2.77 10.01 -16.53
CA ARG A 88 3.80 10.54 -15.64
C ARG A 88 4.19 11.93 -16.06
N PHE A 89 4.31 12.82 -15.08
CA PHE A 89 4.82 14.17 -15.24
C PHE A 89 6.02 14.38 -14.34
N VAL A 90 7.04 15.05 -14.83
CA VAL A 90 8.23 15.42 -14.07
C VAL A 90 8.40 16.93 -14.10
N LYS A 91 8.83 17.48 -12.98
CA LYS A 91 9.11 18.91 -12.86
C LYS A 91 10.57 19.18 -13.25
N THR A 92 10.77 20.04 -14.26
CA THR A 92 12.09 20.51 -14.68
C THR A 92 12.10 22.03 -14.63
N GLY A 93 12.83 22.59 -13.67
CA GLY A 93 12.73 24.02 -13.34
C GLY A 93 11.31 24.36 -12.86
N ASP A 94 10.68 25.33 -13.50
CA ASP A 94 9.30 25.76 -13.17
C ASP A 94 8.22 25.09 -14.05
N SER A 95 8.62 24.20 -14.94
CA SER A 95 7.72 23.58 -15.91
C SER A 95 7.50 22.10 -15.59
N TRP A 96 6.28 21.63 -15.85
CA TRP A 96 5.94 20.22 -15.85
C TRP A 96 5.94 19.69 -17.29
N THR A 97 6.56 18.55 -17.49
CA THR A 97 6.60 17.86 -18.78
C THR A 97 6.13 16.42 -18.63
N GLU A 98 5.32 15.96 -19.59
CA GLU A 98 4.93 14.56 -19.65
C GLU A 98 6.15 13.71 -19.99
N ASP A 99 6.38 12.68 -19.19
CA ASP A 99 7.50 11.76 -19.35
C ASP A 99 7.01 10.46 -20.00
N ALA A 100 7.36 10.29 -21.28
CA ALA A 100 7.09 9.07 -22.04
C ALA A 100 8.30 8.12 -22.08
N SER A 101 9.15 8.14 -21.05
CA SER A 101 10.37 7.33 -20.99
C SER A 101 10.09 5.82 -20.99
N ALA A 102 11.14 5.04 -21.28
CA ALA A 102 11.10 3.58 -21.23
C ALA A 102 10.78 3.00 -19.83
N ALA A 103 10.84 3.82 -18.77
CA ALA A 103 10.45 3.43 -17.41
C ALA A 103 8.92 3.40 -17.19
N LEU A 104 8.13 4.03 -18.06
CA LEU A 104 6.68 4.14 -17.91
C LEU A 104 5.95 2.79 -17.81
N PRO A 105 6.29 1.73 -18.57
CA PRO A 105 5.65 0.42 -18.42
C PRO A 105 5.83 -0.21 -17.03
N ALA A 106 7.02 -0.13 -16.45
CA ALA A 106 7.28 -0.64 -15.11
C ALA A 106 6.52 0.16 -14.04
N MET A 107 6.47 1.49 -14.19
CA MET A 107 5.68 2.35 -13.29
C MET A 107 4.17 2.08 -13.43
N SER A 108 3.70 1.84 -14.65
CA SER A 108 2.30 1.46 -14.91
C SER A 108 1.92 0.17 -14.21
N PHE A 109 2.81 -0.83 -14.24
CA PHE A 109 2.62 -2.08 -13.50
C PHE A 109 2.47 -1.81 -12.00
N VAL A 110 3.37 -1.02 -11.41
CA VAL A 110 3.31 -0.67 -9.97
C VAL A 110 2.01 0.07 -9.63
N MET A 111 1.57 1.02 -10.45
CA MET A 111 0.33 1.76 -10.23
C MET A 111 -0.90 0.86 -10.26
N GLN A 112 -0.94 -0.10 -11.20
CA GLN A 112 -2.02 -1.08 -11.27
C GLN A 112 -2.05 -1.99 -10.04
N GLU A 113 -0.89 -2.42 -9.57
CA GLU A 113 -0.79 -3.23 -8.34
C GLU A 113 -1.28 -2.44 -7.12
N ILE A 114 -0.87 -1.19 -6.97
CA ILE A 114 -1.37 -0.31 -5.90
C ILE A 114 -2.90 -0.17 -6.00
N GLY A 115 -3.44 0.04 -7.19
CA GLY A 115 -4.89 0.10 -7.42
C GLY A 115 -5.61 -1.19 -6.99
N ARG A 116 -5.03 -2.37 -7.24
CA ARG A 116 -5.56 -3.67 -6.76
C ARG A 116 -5.57 -3.72 -5.24
N TRP A 117 -4.46 -3.36 -4.60
CA TRP A 117 -4.33 -3.40 -3.14
C TRP A 117 -5.30 -2.44 -2.44
N MET A 118 -5.49 -1.23 -3.00
CA MET A 118 -6.47 -0.26 -2.48
C MET A 118 -7.92 -0.77 -2.56
N ASN A 119 -8.21 -1.70 -3.47
CA ASN A 119 -9.49 -2.38 -3.59
C ASN A 119 -9.54 -3.73 -2.83
N GLY A 120 -8.55 -4.04 -2.01
CA GLY A 120 -8.47 -5.29 -1.24
C GLY A 120 -8.25 -6.55 -2.09
N ARG A 121 -7.78 -6.39 -3.32
CA ARG A 121 -7.59 -7.47 -4.29
C ARG A 121 -6.14 -7.95 -4.27
N PHE A 122 -5.81 -8.78 -3.29
CA PHE A 122 -4.46 -9.33 -3.13
C PHE A 122 -4.36 -10.77 -3.66
N ASP A 123 -5.35 -11.60 -3.34
CA ASP A 123 -5.35 -13.05 -3.56
C ASP A 123 -5.84 -13.48 -4.95
N ASP A 124 -6.48 -12.59 -5.70
CA ASP A 124 -6.88 -12.79 -7.10
C ASP A 124 -5.85 -12.25 -8.11
N ASN A 125 -4.61 -12.04 -7.67
CA ASN A 125 -3.55 -11.45 -8.48
C ASN A 125 -2.96 -12.47 -9.47
N PRO A 126 -2.93 -12.18 -10.79
CA PRO A 126 -2.35 -13.10 -11.78
C PRO A 126 -0.82 -13.17 -11.71
N ASP A 127 -0.16 -12.12 -11.24
CA ASP A 127 1.30 -11.99 -11.25
C ASP A 127 1.94 -12.45 -9.95
N PHE A 128 1.17 -12.42 -8.83
CA PHE A 128 1.66 -12.79 -7.50
C PHE A 128 0.81 -13.88 -6.85
N GLU A 129 1.47 -14.74 -6.12
CA GLU A 129 0.84 -15.58 -5.10
C GLU A 129 0.78 -14.80 -3.80
N ALA A 130 -0.42 -14.66 -3.22
CA ALA A 130 -0.64 -13.93 -1.99
C ALA A 130 -0.80 -14.86 -0.80
N ARG A 131 -0.11 -14.57 0.30
CA ARG A 131 -0.26 -15.27 1.58
C ARG A 131 -0.57 -14.25 2.67
N LEU A 132 -1.66 -14.48 3.38
CA LEU A 132 -2.04 -13.70 4.56
C LEU A 132 -1.46 -14.35 5.81
N GLU A 133 -0.68 -13.58 6.56
CA GLU A 133 -0.07 -13.98 7.82
C GLU A 133 -0.77 -13.31 9.02
N PRO A 134 -0.62 -13.84 10.24
CA PRO A 134 -1.16 -13.22 11.44
C PRO A 134 -0.73 -11.76 11.60
N GLY A 135 -1.62 -10.93 12.17
CA GLY A 135 -1.35 -9.50 12.37
C GLY A 135 -1.55 -8.64 11.13
N GLY A 136 -2.26 -9.14 10.10
CA GLY A 136 -2.57 -8.35 8.91
C GLY A 136 -1.37 -8.17 7.96
N LYS A 137 -0.40 -9.07 8.02
CA LYS A 137 0.74 -9.07 7.11
C LYS A 137 0.41 -9.86 5.85
N ILE A 138 0.65 -9.28 4.68
CA ILE A 138 0.43 -9.91 3.37
C ILE A 138 1.78 -10.05 2.67
N VAL A 139 2.08 -11.27 2.24
CA VAL A 139 3.29 -11.57 1.46
C VAL A 139 2.88 -11.94 0.05
N LEU A 140 3.40 -11.21 -0.93
CA LEU A 140 3.21 -11.46 -2.36
C LEU A 140 4.50 -12.01 -2.94
N THR A 141 4.43 -13.17 -3.58
CA THR A 141 5.56 -13.82 -4.24
C THR A 141 5.29 -13.91 -5.74
N PRO A 142 6.23 -13.48 -6.60
CA PRO A 142 6.05 -13.57 -8.06
C PRO A 142 5.77 -14.99 -8.52
N ARG A 143 4.76 -15.13 -9.42
CA ARG A 143 4.44 -16.44 -10.04
C ARG A 143 5.33 -16.75 -11.23
N GLN A 144 5.83 -15.72 -11.91
CA GLN A 144 6.61 -15.85 -13.13
C GLN A 144 8.10 -15.64 -12.85
N ALA A 145 8.94 -16.51 -13.40
CA ALA A 145 10.40 -16.43 -13.26
C ALA A 145 10.96 -15.08 -13.74
N ALA A 146 10.41 -14.52 -14.82
CA ALA A 146 10.83 -13.22 -15.32
C ALA A 146 10.62 -12.09 -14.30
N LEU A 147 9.47 -12.08 -13.60
CA LEU A 147 9.20 -11.10 -12.55
C LEU A 147 10.07 -11.36 -11.30
N ALA A 148 10.34 -12.62 -10.99
CA ALA A 148 11.21 -13.00 -9.87
C ALA A 148 12.68 -12.58 -10.04
N THR A 149 13.11 -12.20 -11.25
CA THR A 149 14.46 -11.64 -11.48
C THR A 149 14.59 -10.18 -11.02
N VAL A 150 13.46 -9.48 -10.83
CA VAL A 150 13.43 -8.05 -10.44
C VAL A 150 12.74 -7.81 -9.10
N ILE A 151 11.86 -8.70 -8.68
CA ILE A 151 11.16 -8.63 -7.38
C ILE A 151 11.20 -10.01 -6.74
N GLN A 152 11.89 -10.13 -5.62
CA GLN A 152 11.92 -11.38 -4.83
C GLN A 152 10.58 -11.61 -4.12
N LYS A 153 10.07 -10.57 -3.46
CA LYS A 153 8.78 -10.57 -2.76
C LYS A 153 8.33 -9.13 -2.45
N ILE A 154 7.03 -8.97 -2.20
CA ILE A 154 6.47 -7.76 -1.63
C ILE A 154 5.82 -8.13 -0.29
N VAL A 155 6.07 -7.33 0.74
CA VAL A 155 5.46 -7.50 2.06
C VAL A 155 4.67 -6.24 2.38
N LEU A 156 3.36 -6.40 2.58
CA LEU A 156 2.48 -5.32 3.00
C LEU A 156 2.07 -5.56 4.46
N GLN A 157 1.98 -4.49 5.22
CA GLN A 157 1.38 -4.48 6.54
C GLN A 157 0.08 -3.69 6.49
N LEU A 158 -1.02 -4.31 6.91
CA LEU A 158 -2.30 -3.62 7.10
C LEU A 158 -2.27 -2.80 8.39
N ALA A 159 -2.88 -1.63 8.36
CA ALA A 159 -3.10 -0.78 9.52
C ALA A 159 -4.17 -1.37 10.45
N GLU A 160 -4.32 -0.80 11.64
CA GLU A 160 -5.43 -1.11 12.54
C GLU A 160 -6.79 -0.70 11.93
N THR A 161 -6.80 0.36 11.13
CA THR A 161 -7.98 0.74 10.35
C THR A 161 -8.23 -0.27 9.24
N PRO A 162 -9.39 -0.96 9.22
CA PRO A 162 -9.68 -2.00 8.24
C PRO A 162 -9.57 -1.49 6.79
N GLY A 163 -8.93 -2.28 5.93
CA GLY A 163 -8.76 -1.96 4.51
C GLY A 163 -7.66 -0.96 4.18
N VAL A 164 -6.98 -0.41 5.19
CA VAL A 164 -5.87 0.54 5.01
C VAL A 164 -4.52 -0.17 5.09
N ILE A 165 -3.59 0.22 4.23
CA ILE A 165 -2.20 -0.25 4.24
C ILE A 165 -1.36 0.75 5.05
N ASP A 166 -0.59 0.23 6.00
CA ASP A 166 0.37 1.00 6.81
C ASP A 166 1.72 1.13 6.10
N SER A 167 2.23 0.01 5.61
CA SER A 167 3.54 0.00 4.97
C SER A 167 3.66 -1.06 3.88
N VAL A 168 4.61 -0.84 2.97
CA VAL A 168 4.96 -1.76 1.88
C VAL A 168 6.47 -1.88 1.78
N ASN A 169 6.97 -3.11 1.78
CA ASN A 169 8.37 -3.41 1.52
C ASN A 169 8.48 -4.23 0.24
N VAL A 170 9.20 -3.71 -0.75
CA VAL A 170 9.48 -4.39 -2.01
C VAL A 170 10.94 -4.86 -1.98
N TYR A 171 11.15 -6.17 -1.95
CA TYR A 171 12.48 -6.79 -1.95
C TYR A 171 12.87 -7.14 -3.38
N GLU A 172 13.95 -6.54 -3.86
CA GLU A 172 14.59 -6.90 -5.14
C GLU A 172 15.49 -8.14 -4.91
N ASP A 173 16.22 -8.13 -3.78
CA ASP A 173 17.01 -9.25 -3.24
C ASP A 173 17.17 -9.08 -1.72
N ASP A 174 18.12 -9.82 -1.10
CA ASP A 174 18.36 -9.77 0.36
C ASP A 174 18.99 -8.46 0.85
N HIS A 175 19.55 -7.65 -0.04
CA HIS A 175 20.29 -6.42 0.28
C HIS A 175 19.67 -5.15 -0.34
N ASN A 176 18.89 -5.32 -1.41
CA ASN A 176 18.25 -4.24 -2.15
C ASN A 176 16.74 -4.31 -1.94
N PHE A 177 16.19 -3.28 -1.32
CA PHE A 177 14.75 -3.20 -1.07
C PHE A 177 14.28 -1.75 -0.99
N THR A 178 13.01 -1.56 -1.25
CA THR A 178 12.32 -0.28 -1.09
C THR A 178 11.28 -0.42 0.02
N GLN A 179 11.29 0.50 0.97
CA GLN A 179 10.34 0.60 2.07
C GLN A 179 9.49 1.85 1.91
N LEU A 180 8.18 1.68 2.03
CA LEU A 180 7.18 2.74 2.01
C LEU A 180 6.42 2.71 3.32
N HIS A 181 6.26 3.88 3.94
CA HIS A 181 5.39 4.09 5.09
C HIS A 181 4.37 5.16 4.76
N PHE A 182 3.11 4.86 5.05
CA PHE A 182 2.00 5.80 4.91
C PHE A 182 1.67 6.41 6.26
N ASN A 183 1.51 7.72 6.27
CA ASN A 183 1.16 8.49 7.46
C ASN A 183 0.11 9.54 7.11
N GLU A 184 -0.49 10.17 8.12
CA GLU A 184 -1.55 11.17 7.94
C GLU A 184 -2.71 10.65 7.07
N VAL A 185 -3.07 9.37 7.26
CA VAL A 185 -4.08 8.71 6.42
C VAL A 185 -5.46 9.24 6.74
N ALA A 186 -6.12 9.82 5.73
CA ALA A 186 -7.51 10.25 5.78
C ALA A 186 -8.35 9.38 4.83
N VAL A 187 -9.39 8.73 5.38
CA VAL A 187 -10.28 7.82 4.65
C VAL A 187 -11.61 8.51 4.42
N ASN A 188 -12.19 8.31 3.24
CA ASN A 188 -13.52 8.77 2.85
C ASN A 188 -13.69 10.30 2.97
N GLN A 189 -12.62 11.06 2.79
CA GLN A 189 -12.70 12.51 2.67
C GLN A 189 -13.00 12.92 1.23
N PRO A 190 -13.74 14.01 1.03
CA PRO A 190 -13.99 14.55 -0.31
C PRO A 190 -12.68 14.83 -1.06
N ILE A 191 -12.62 14.42 -2.33
CA ILE A 191 -11.49 14.66 -3.22
C ILE A 191 -11.97 15.46 -4.42
N ASP A 192 -11.24 16.54 -4.76
CA ASP A 192 -11.47 17.26 -6.00
C ASP A 192 -11.08 16.36 -7.19
N PRO A 193 -12.02 16.04 -8.11
CA PRO A 193 -11.72 15.24 -9.29
C PRO A 193 -10.65 15.84 -10.21
N ALA A 194 -10.41 17.14 -10.14
CA ALA A 194 -9.37 17.81 -10.92
C ALA A 194 -7.96 17.31 -10.57
N LEU A 195 -7.75 16.80 -9.35
CA LEU A 195 -6.46 16.23 -8.91
C LEU A 195 -5.99 15.04 -9.75
N PHE A 196 -6.90 14.33 -10.42
CA PHE A 196 -6.55 13.19 -11.27
C PHE A 196 -6.32 13.56 -12.73
N LYS A 197 -6.53 14.84 -13.12
CA LYS A 197 -6.42 15.29 -14.50
C LYS A 197 -5.22 16.17 -14.76
N HIS A 198 -4.68 16.81 -13.75
CA HIS A 198 -3.62 17.80 -13.88
C HIS A 198 -2.46 17.53 -12.92
N HIS A 199 -1.29 17.93 -13.38
CA HIS A 199 -0.02 17.84 -12.69
C HIS A 199 0.36 19.14 -11.94
N SER A 200 -0.50 20.13 -11.93
CA SER A 200 -0.29 21.44 -11.28
C SER A 200 -0.61 21.40 -9.78
#